data_d148f68e0bd0774debc6e9b05c82c8ff
#
_entry.id   d148f68e0bd0774debc6e9b05c82c8ff
#
_cell.length_a   1.000
_cell.length_b   1.000
_cell.length_c   1.000
_cell.angle_alpha   90.00
_cell.angle_beta   90.00
_cell.angle_gamma   90.00
#
_symmetry.space_group_name_H-M   'P 1'
#
loop_
_entity.id
_entity.type
_entity.pdbx_description
1 polymer ?
#
loop_
_entity_poly.entity_id
_entity_poly.type
_entity_poly.pdbx_seq_one_letter_code
_entity_poly.pdbx_strand_id
1 'polypeptide(L)'
;MSDNHFSRFLELIKPEADFNSIDSPVPPDYSDINCWAATPNIDGQQFYVPDSAYSVSKDNDVDVFYIHPTGYYERTWNSNMDKKRSAFERTEIMLGNQASAFNGSCNIYAPEYRQATYYSFFDKDENGRRALDLAYTDIESAFDYFIEELNQ
;
A
#
# COMPACT_ATOMS: atom_id res chain seq x y z
N MET A 1 22.38 -17.89 -15.39
CA MET A 1 22.84 -17.58 -14.01
C MET A 1 21.88 -16.67 -13.22
N SER A 2 20.93 -15.96 -13.82
CA SER A 2 19.96 -15.08 -13.13
C SER A 2 18.82 -15.82 -12.44
N ASP A 3 18.38 -16.96 -12.96
CA ASP A 3 17.21 -17.70 -12.45
C ASP A 3 17.37 -18.22 -11.00
N ASN A 4 18.60 -18.47 -10.58
CA ASN A 4 18.87 -19.04 -9.25
C ASN A 4 18.71 -17.99 -8.11
N HIS A 5 19.01 -16.71 -8.34
CA HIS A 5 18.89 -15.69 -7.29
C HIS A 5 17.44 -15.30 -7.03
N PHE A 6 16.65 -15.13 -8.09
CA PHE A 6 15.24 -14.80 -7.98
C PHE A 6 14.44 -15.95 -7.35
N SER A 7 14.68 -17.18 -7.78
CA SER A 7 14.04 -18.35 -7.17
C SER A 7 14.36 -18.48 -5.67
N ARG A 8 15.62 -18.24 -5.28
CA ARG A 8 16.01 -18.23 -3.85
C ARG A 8 15.32 -17.09 -3.08
N PHE A 9 15.18 -15.93 -3.68
CA PHE A 9 14.45 -14.81 -3.06
C PHE A 9 12.99 -15.19 -2.83
N LEU A 10 12.30 -15.77 -3.82
CA LEU A 10 10.91 -16.22 -3.67
C LEU A 10 10.77 -17.27 -2.54
N GLU A 11 11.69 -18.22 -2.44
CA GLU A 11 11.68 -19.20 -1.35
C GLU A 11 11.87 -18.56 0.04
N LEU A 12 12.62 -17.47 0.14
CA LEU A 12 12.83 -16.76 1.40
C LEU A 12 11.57 -16.05 1.89
N ILE A 13 10.68 -15.63 1.00
CA ILE A 13 9.46 -14.88 1.32
C ILE A 13 8.20 -15.73 1.18
N LYS A 14 8.34 -17.00 0.81
CA LYS A 14 7.22 -17.94 0.67
C LYS A 14 6.55 -18.17 2.02
N PRO A 15 5.22 -17.98 2.13
CA PRO A 15 4.47 -18.33 3.33
C PRO A 15 4.60 -19.81 3.68
N GLU A 16 4.63 -20.12 4.99
CA GLU A 16 4.83 -21.49 5.46
C GLU A 16 3.54 -22.31 5.49
N ALA A 17 2.40 -21.64 5.63
CA ALA A 17 1.08 -22.28 5.71
C ALA A 17 0.18 -21.85 4.55
N ASP A 18 -0.84 -22.63 4.27
CA ASP A 18 -1.89 -22.22 3.34
C ASP A 18 -2.64 -20.98 3.83
N PHE A 19 -3.15 -20.20 2.88
CA PHE A 19 -3.95 -19.05 3.18
C PHE A 19 -5.23 -19.43 3.94
N ASN A 20 -5.41 -18.83 5.10
CA ASN A 20 -6.61 -18.96 5.90
C ASN A 20 -7.16 -17.58 6.28
N SER A 21 -8.38 -17.25 5.87
CA SER A 21 -9.00 -15.96 6.14
C SER A 21 -9.27 -15.73 7.64
N ILE A 22 -9.42 -16.79 8.43
CA ILE A 22 -9.64 -16.68 9.89
C ILE A 22 -8.39 -16.17 10.60
N ASP A 23 -7.21 -16.52 10.09
CA ASP A 23 -5.92 -16.12 10.65
C ASP A 23 -5.39 -14.80 10.01
N SER A 24 -6.20 -14.18 9.15
CA SER A 24 -5.83 -12.93 8.50
C SER A 24 -5.81 -11.77 9.52
N PRO A 25 -4.91 -10.79 9.35
CA PRO A 25 -4.88 -9.62 10.21
C PRO A 25 -6.21 -8.86 10.23
N VAL A 26 -6.45 -8.11 11.30
CA VAL A 26 -7.65 -7.26 11.44
C VAL A 26 -7.72 -6.25 10.30
N PRO A 27 -8.90 -6.09 9.65
CA PRO A 27 -9.07 -5.10 8.60
C PRO A 27 -8.84 -3.67 9.10
N PRO A 28 -8.33 -2.76 8.24
CA PRO A 28 -8.20 -1.36 8.59
C PRO A 28 -9.58 -0.69 8.75
N ASP A 29 -9.65 0.28 9.65
CA ASP A 29 -10.77 1.20 9.81
C ASP A 29 -10.41 2.54 9.16
N TYR A 30 -10.93 2.84 7.98
CA TYR A 30 -10.57 4.03 7.21
C TYR A 30 -11.14 5.33 7.76
N SER A 31 -12.00 5.29 8.80
CA SER A 31 -12.33 6.47 9.59
C SER A 31 -11.16 6.91 10.51
N ASP A 32 -10.20 5.99 10.78
CA ASP A 32 -8.95 6.32 11.46
C ASP A 32 -7.91 6.81 10.45
N ILE A 33 -7.47 8.07 10.64
CA ILE A 33 -6.40 8.67 9.82
C ILE A 33 -5.10 7.84 9.80
N ASN A 34 -4.88 7.01 10.83
CA ASN A 34 -3.73 6.12 10.89
C ASN A 34 -3.79 4.96 9.88
N CYS A 35 -4.95 4.70 9.28
CA CYS A 35 -5.11 3.73 8.20
C CYS A 35 -4.84 4.33 6.81
N TRP A 36 -4.32 5.56 6.76
CA TRP A 36 -3.90 6.22 5.53
C TRP A 36 -2.37 6.42 5.52
N ALA A 37 -1.75 6.11 4.39
CA ALA A 37 -0.35 6.39 4.12
C ALA A 37 -0.16 7.85 3.70
N ALA A 38 -1.13 8.42 2.97
CA ALA A 38 -1.13 9.82 2.59
C ALA A 38 -2.55 10.39 2.59
N THR A 39 -2.67 11.61 3.10
CA THR A 39 -3.79 12.53 2.92
C THR A 39 -3.21 13.95 2.89
N PRO A 40 -3.96 15.00 2.51
CA PRO A 40 -3.49 16.39 2.63
C PRO A 40 -3.09 16.80 4.06
N ASN A 41 -3.63 16.09 5.07
CA ASN A 41 -3.43 16.40 6.50
C ASN A 41 -2.29 15.58 7.15
N ILE A 42 -1.70 14.64 6.45
CA ILE A 42 -0.54 13.85 6.93
C ILE A 42 0.71 14.40 6.25
N ASP A 43 1.69 14.86 7.03
CA ASP A 43 3.00 15.22 6.49
C ASP A 43 3.79 13.96 6.14
N GLY A 44 4.22 13.85 4.86
CA GLY A 44 4.92 12.65 4.36
C GLY A 44 5.52 12.86 2.97
N GLN A 45 6.01 11.76 2.40
CA GLN A 45 6.74 11.76 1.14
C GLN A 45 5.89 12.12 -0.09
N GLN A 46 4.57 12.10 0.00
CA GLN A 46 3.68 12.60 -1.07
C GLN A 46 3.94 14.07 -1.40
N PHE A 47 4.53 14.84 -0.47
CA PHE A 47 4.88 16.25 -0.70
C PHE A 47 6.33 16.44 -1.17
N TYR A 48 7.05 15.37 -1.46
CA TYR A 48 8.41 15.46 -1.97
C TYR A 48 8.45 16.22 -3.30
N VAL A 49 9.42 17.13 -3.41
CA VAL A 49 9.75 17.84 -4.65
C VAL A 49 11.25 17.73 -4.91
N PRO A 50 11.66 17.45 -6.17
CA PRO A 50 13.07 17.29 -6.49
C PRO A 50 13.87 18.60 -6.49
N ASP A 51 13.18 19.73 -6.60
CA ASP A 51 13.79 21.07 -6.63
C ASP A 51 12.91 22.03 -5.84
N SER A 52 13.53 22.88 -5.00
CA SER A 52 12.87 23.92 -4.22
C SER A 52 12.17 25.01 -5.06
N ALA A 53 12.37 25.03 -6.38
CA ALA A 53 11.64 25.88 -7.31
C ALA A 53 10.16 25.46 -7.50
N TYR A 54 9.82 24.23 -7.16
CA TYR A 54 8.44 23.72 -7.22
C TYR A 54 7.73 23.97 -5.88
N SER A 55 6.51 24.47 -5.97
CA SER A 55 5.62 24.59 -4.81
C SER A 55 4.59 23.46 -4.82
N VAL A 56 4.26 22.99 -3.63
CA VAL A 56 3.21 22.00 -3.40
C VAL A 56 2.04 22.70 -2.74
N SER A 57 0.83 22.46 -3.21
CA SER A 57 -0.40 22.87 -2.55
C SER A 57 -0.98 21.68 -1.77
N LYS A 58 -1.57 21.96 -0.61
CA LYS A 58 -2.36 21.02 0.19
C LYS A 58 -3.86 21.26 0.05
N ASP A 59 -4.24 22.18 -0.85
CA ASP A 59 -5.62 22.58 -1.12
C ASP A 59 -5.76 22.75 -2.65
N ASN A 60 -6.02 21.65 -3.32
CA ASN A 60 -6.20 21.56 -4.77
C ASN A 60 -7.65 21.20 -5.08
N ASP A 61 -8.13 21.58 -6.26
CA ASP A 61 -9.49 21.27 -6.74
C ASP A 61 -9.67 19.82 -7.21
N VAL A 62 -8.58 19.05 -7.27
CA VAL A 62 -8.59 17.68 -7.81
C VAL A 62 -7.96 16.74 -6.80
N ASP A 63 -8.60 15.60 -6.59
CA ASP A 63 -8.11 14.53 -5.72
C ASP A 63 -7.59 13.34 -6.52
N VAL A 64 -6.53 12.73 -6.02
CA VAL A 64 -5.97 11.47 -6.52
C VAL A 64 -6.07 10.41 -5.43
N PHE A 65 -6.75 9.32 -5.74
CA PHE A 65 -6.70 8.11 -4.95
C PHE A 65 -5.58 7.23 -5.49
N TYR A 66 -4.51 7.10 -4.71
CA TYR A 66 -3.29 6.38 -5.10
C TYR A 66 -3.19 5.03 -4.39
N ILE A 67 -3.13 3.95 -5.15
CA ILE A 67 -2.91 2.59 -4.64
C ILE A 67 -1.43 2.26 -4.82
N HIS A 68 -0.68 2.23 -3.71
CA HIS A 68 0.73 1.89 -3.77
C HIS A 68 0.93 0.38 -4.04
N PRO A 69 1.99 -0.03 -4.75
CA PRO A 69 2.31 -1.44 -4.94
C PRO A 69 2.67 -2.10 -3.61
N THR A 70 2.64 -3.44 -3.56
CA THR A 70 3.08 -4.15 -2.37
C THR A 70 4.57 -3.94 -2.10
N GLY A 71 4.88 -3.54 -0.87
CA GLY A 71 6.22 -3.53 -0.29
C GLY A 71 6.43 -4.69 0.70
N TYR A 72 5.52 -5.65 0.75
CA TYR A 72 5.53 -6.72 1.73
C TYR A 72 6.26 -7.97 1.21
N TYR A 73 7.39 -8.29 1.83
CA TYR A 73 8.30 -9.39 1.45
C TYR A 73 8.52 -10.34 2.64
N GLU A 74 7.44 -10.68 3.37
CA GLU A 74 7.52 -11.57 4.52
C GLU A 74 6.81 -12.90 4.25
N ARG A 75 7.00 -13.87 5.17
CA ARG A 75 6.53 -15.26 5.06
C ARG A 75 5.11 -15.47 5.59
N THR A 76 4.28 -14.45 5.53
CA THR A 76 2.84 -14.52 5.76
C THR A 76 2.09 -13.96 4.56
N TRP A 77 0.86 -14.40 4.33
CA TRP A 77 0.12 -14.06 3.12
C TRP A 77 -0.22 -12.56 3.03
N ASN A 78 -0.60 -11.96 4.15
CA ASN A 78 -0.93 -10.53 4.20
C ASN A 78 -0.23 -9.85 5.38
N SER A 79 0.15 -8.59 5.19
CA SER A 79 0.67 -7.74 6.25
C SER A 79 -0.43 -7.37 7.24
N ASN A 80 -0.04 -7.12 8.49
CA ASN A 80 -0.89 -6.38 9.41
C ASN A 80 -0.65 -4.86 9.27
N MET A 81 -1.37 -4.05 10.04
CA MET A 81 -1.30 -2.59 10.01
C MET A 81 -0.23 -2.00 10.95
N ASP A 82 0.79 -2.79 11.35
CA ASP A 82 1.88 -2.32 12.22
C ASP A 82 2.86 -1.43 11.44
N LYS A 83 2.84 -0.13 11.72
CA LYS A 83 3.69 0.89 11.07
C LYS A 83 5.21 0.73 11.32
N LYS A 84 5.61 -0.14 12.21
CA LYS A 84 7.04 -0.45 12.46
C LYS A 84 7.62 -1.45 11.46
N ARG A 85 6.81 -2.00 10.56
CA ARG A 85 7.28 -2.95 9.55
C ARG A 85 7.94 -2.27 8.37
N SER A 86 8.89 -2.94 7.76
CA SER A 86 9.59 -2.47 6.56
C SER A 86 8.69 -2.24 5.35
N ALA A 87 7.48 -2.80 5.33
CA ALA A 87 6.49 -2.53 4.30
C ALA A 87 6.07 -1.04 4.29
N PHE A 88 5.92 -0.42 5.47
CA PHE A 88 5.60 1.00 5.59
C PHE A 88 6.73 1.91 5.08
N GLU A 89 7.98 1.59 5.41
CA GLU A 89 9.13 2.35 4.87
C GLU A 89 9.15 2.31 3.34
N ARG A 90 8.77 1.18 2.75
CA ARG A 90 8.67 1.07 1.28
C ARG A 90 7.49 1.85 0.72
N THR A 91 6.36 1.89 1.43
CA THR A 91 5.22 2.74 1.05
C THR A 91 5.63 4.20 0.99
N GLU A 92 6.37 4.71 1.98
CA GLU A 92 6.92 6.07 1.96
C GLU A 92 7.83 6.33 0.74
N ILE A 93 8.68 5.37 0.39
CA ILE A 93 9.51 5.47 -0.83
C ILE A 93 8.63 5.53 -2.09
N MET A 94 7.57 4.75 -2.16
CA MET A 94 6.64 4.74 -3.30
C MET A 94 5.84 6.05 -3.39
N LEU A 95 5.42 6.61 -2.27
CA LEU A 95 4.78 7.92 -2.21
C LEU A 95 5.70 9.01 -2.80
N GLY A 96 6.97 9.04 -2.36
CA GLY A 96 7.94 10.01 -2.82
C GLY A 96 8.36 9.86 -4.28
N ASN A 97 8.36 8.65 -4.82
CA ASN A 97 8.82 8.37 -6.18
C ASN A 97 7.69 8.27 -7.22
N GLN A 98 6.45 8.07 -6.80
CA GLN A 98 5.32 7.85 -7.70
C GLN A 98 4.19 8.83 -7.44
N ALA A 99 3.59 8.82 -6.24
CA ALA A 99 2.45 9.66 -5.92
C ALA A 99 2.79 11.15 -5.94
N SER A 100 3.99 11.53 -5.51
CA SER A 100 4.45 12.91 -5.49
C SER A 100 4.44 13.59 -6.87
N ALA A 101 4.41 12.82 -7.97
CA ALA A 101 4.26 13.38 -9.32
C ALA A 101 2.96 14.18 -9.52
N PHE A 102 1.96 13.98 -8.67
CA PHE A 102 0.66 14.66 -8.73
C PHE A 102 0.54 15.83 -7.74
N ASN A 103 1.50 16.02 -6.83
CA ASN A 103 1.38 16.95 -5.69
C ASN A 103 1.32 18.44 -6.05
N GLY A 104 1.69 18.80 -7.27
CA GLY A 104 1.61 20.18 -7.76
C GLY A 104 0.20 20.60 -8.18
N SER A 105 -0.73 19.66 -8.34
CA SER A 105 -2.08 19.94 -8.87
C SER A 105 -3.20 19.10 -8.26
N CYS A 106 -2.87 18.14 -7.39
CA CYS A 106 -3.84 17.24 -6.78
C CYS A 106 -3.60 17.10 -5.28
N ASN A 107 -4.68 16.88 -4.53
CA ASN A 107 -4.61 16.31 -3.19
C ASN A 107 -4.41 14.81 -3.30
N ILE A 108 -3.48 14.25 -2.53
CA ILE A 108 -3.14 12.83 -2.65
C ILE A 108 -3.69 12.08 -1.45
N TYR A 109 -4.49 11.05 -1.74
CA TYR A 109 -5.04 10.11 -0.78
C TYR A 109 -4.51 8.72 -1.11
N ALA A 110 -3.86 8.08 -0.16
CA ALA A 110 -3.32 6.73 -0.30
C ALA A 110 -3.68 5.91 0.93
N PRO A 111 -4.48 4.85 0.80
CA PRO A 111 -4.78 3.98 1.94
C PRO A 111 -3.59 3.09 2.27
N GLU A 112 -3.41 2.80 3.56
CA GLU A 112 -2.73 1.58 3.98
C GLU A 112 -3.70 0.41 3.90
N TYR A 113 -3.20 -0.77 3.55
CA TYR A 113 -4.03 -1.96 3.41
C TYR A 113 -3.23 -3.21 3.78
N ARG A 114 -3.90 -4.32 4.04
CA ARG A 114 -3.26 -5.62 4.31
C ARG A 114 -2.59 -6.14 3.04
N GLN A 115 -1.40 -5.60 2.75
CA GLN A 115 -0.65 -5.92 1.53
C GLN A 115 -0.43 -7.42 1.41
N ALA A 116 -0.77 -8.01 0.26
CA ALA A 116 -0.38 -9.38 -0.05
C ALA A 116 1.14 -9.46 -0.22
N THR A 117 1.76 -10.53 0.28
CA THR A 117 3.20 -10.74 0.07
C THR A 117 3.52 -10.79 -1.42
N TYR A 118 4.70 -10.30 -1.79
CA TYR A 118 5.16 -10.34 -3.19
C TYR A 118 5.15 -11.75 -3.77
N TYR A 119 5.32 -12.78 -2.92
CA TYR A 119 5.20 -14.17 -3.34
C TYR A 119 3.84 -14.51 -3.96
N SER A 120 2.77 -13.82 -3.58
CA SER A 120 1.39 -14.06 -4.06
C SER A 120 1.26 -14.03 -5.58
N PHE A 121 2.09 -13.25 -6.27
CA PHE A 121 2.10 -13.17 -7.74
C PHE A 121 2.74 -14.39 -8.43
N PHE A 122 3.41 -15.24 -7.68
CA PHE A 122 4.14 -16.43 -8.18
C PHE A 122 3.57 -17.74 -7.62
N ASP A 123 2.61 -17.65 -6.71
CA ASP A 123 1.92 -18.78 -6.15
C ASP A 123 1.10 -19.52 -7.24
N LYS A 124 1.07 -20.85 -7.15
CA LYS A 124 0.38 -21.72 -8.12
C LYS A 124 -0.85 -22.41 -7.52
N ASP A 125 -1.08 -22.23 -6.22
CA ASP A 125 -2.02 -23.04 -5.43
C ASP A 125 -3.21 -22.20 -4.91
N GLU A 126 -3.64 -21.15 -5.62
CA GLU A 126 -4.78 -20.27 -5.26
C GLU A 126 -4.60 -19.47 -3.94
N ASN A 127 -3.59 -19.76 -3.11
CA ASN A 127 -3.35 -19.04 -1.87
C ASN A 127 -2.98 -17.59 -2.12
N GLY A 128 -2.09 -17.37 -3.10
CA GLY A 128 -1.67 -16.04 -3.52
C GLY A 128 -2.82 -15.21 -4.04
N ARG A 129 -3.71 -15.81 -4.85
CA ARG A 129 -4.91 -15.14 -5.33
C ARG A 129 -5.82 -14.74 -4.17
N ARG A 130 -6.07 -15.62 -3.21
CA ARG A 130 -6.89 -15.32 -2.02
C ARG A 130 -6.29 -14.21 -1.16
N ALA A 131 -4.97 -14.14 -1.07
CA ALA A 131 -4.28 -13.04 -0.39
C ALA A 131 -4.44 -11.70 -1.13
N LEU A 132 -4.40 -11.71 -2.46
CA LEU A 132 -4.66 -10.54 -3.29
C LEU A 132 -6.13 -10.10 -3.21
N ASP A 133 -7.08 -11.05 -3.21
CA ASP A 133 -8.50 -10.76 -3.03
C ASP A 133 -8.77 -10.10 -1.66
N LEU A 134 -8.08 -10.55 -0.59
CA LEU A 134 -8.17 -9.90 0.72
C LEU A 134 -7.65 -8.45 0.69
N ALA A 135 -6.49 -8.22 0.08
CA ALA A 135 -5.94 -6.88 -0.08
C ALA A 135 -6.88 -5.97 -0.90
N TYR A 136 -7.52 -6.52 -1.92
CA TYR A 136 -8.49 -5.80 -2.73
C TYR A 136 -9.72 -5.36 -1.92
N THR A 137 -10.22 -6.20 -1.00
CA THR A 137 -11.37 -5.80 -0.15
C THR A 137 -11.05 -4.59 0.74
N ASP A 138 -9.81 -4.44 1.20
CA ASP A 138 -9.39 -3.26 1.95
C ASP A 138 -9.36 -2.02 1.04
N ILE A 139 -8.81 -2.15 -0.16
CA ILE A 139 -8.75 -1.04 -1.14
C ILE A 139 -10.16 -0.60 -1.56
N GLU A 140 -11.08 -1.54 -1.76
CA GLU A 140 -12.49 -1.25 -2.05
C GLU A 140 -13.13 -0.45 -0.91
N SER A 141 -12.98 -0.92 0.34
CA SER A 141 -13.48 -0.22 1.54
C SER A 141 -12.87 1.18 1.72
N ALA A 142 -11.57 1.32 1.41
CA ALA A 142 -10.89 2.61 1.46
C ALA A 142 -11.42 3.57 0.38
N PHE A 143 -11.69 3.05 -0.82
CA PHE A 143 -12.20 3.85 -1.92
C PHE A 143 -13.64 4.31 -1.67
N ASP A 144 -14.48 3.43 -1.11
CA ASP A 144 -15.84 3.80 -0.71
C ASP A 144 -15.80 4.93 0.32
N TYR A 145 -14.99 4.79 1.37
CA TYR A 145 -14.81 5.85 2.37
C TYR A 145 -14.27 7.15 1.76
N PHE A 146 -13.29 7.05 0.85
CA PHE A 146 -12.74 8.21 0.16
C PHE A 146 -13.82 8.98 -0.61
N ILE A 147 -14.66 8.29 -1.39
CA ILE A 147 -15.74 8.92 -2.18
C ILE A 147 -16.82 9.52 -1.28
N GLU A 148 -17.18 8.84 -0.19
CA GLU A 148 -18.29 9.25 0.66
C GLU A 148 -17.92 10.38 1.64
N GLU A 149 -16.68 10.38 2.15
CA GLU A 149 -16.29 11.21 3.29
C GLU A 149 -15.16 12.21 3.00
N LEU A 150 -14.25 11.89 2.08
CA LEU A 150 -13.04 12.69 1.86
C LEU A 150 -13.06 13.51 0.57
N ASN A 151 -13.62 12.98 -0.50
CA ASN A 151 -13.72 13.64 -1.80
C ASN A 151 -15.02 14.46 -1.90
N GLN A 152 -15.04 15.63 -1.24
CA GLN A 152 -16.21 16.53 -1.18
C GLN A 152 -16.00 17.84 -1.92
#